data_8b0aebd841ea139874cd278ea7d95220
#
_entry.id   8b0aebd841ea139874cd278ea7d95220
#
_cell.length_a   1.000
_cell.length_b   1.000
_cell.length_c   1.000
_cell.angle_alpha   90.00
_cell.angle_beta   90.00
_cell.angle_gamma   90.00
#
_symmetry.space_group_name_H-M   'P 1'
#
loop_
_entity.id
_entity.type
_entity.pdbx_description
1 polymer ?
#
loop_
_entity_poly.entity_id
_entity_poly.type
_entity_poly.pdbx_seq_one_letter_code
_entity_poly.pdbx_strand_id
1 'polypeptide(L)'
;MISFEAGKSCEPRFSIGHVRERFLRDCSESPLTLDKEIDMKIILTDKAPAAIGPYSQAVVTGNLVYASGQIPVIPSKGTLAEGDITVQAEQACKNVGTILAAAGTSFEKVVKTTCFIADINDFAAFNAVYEKYFVSKPARSCVEVSALPKNALCEIEVIAELS
;
A
#
# COMPACT_ATOMS: atom_id res chain seq x y z
N MET A 1 -3.62 -46.89 23.62
CA MET A 1 -3.07 -47.61 22.45
C MET A 1 -4.22 -47.65 21.41
N ILE A 2 -4.23 -46.65 20.53
CA ILE A 2 -5.24 -46.55 19.46
C ILE A 2 -4.46 -46.44 18.16
N SER A 3 -4.49 -47.49 17.35
CA SER A 3 -3.90 -47.57 16.03
C SER A 3 -4.79 -46.85 15.03
N PHE A 4 -4.25 -45.94 14.23
CA PHE A 4 -4.90 -45.36 13.09
C PHE A 4 -4.49 -46.11 11.83
N GLU A 5 -5.47 -46.76 11.21
CA GLU A 5 -5.36 -47.37 9.87
C GLU A 5 -5.45 -46.29 8.79
N ALA A 6 -4.51 -46.33 7.88
CA ALA A 6 -4.51 -45.55 6.65
C ALA A 6 -5.41 -46.22 5.60
N GLY A 7 -6.18 -45.41 4.91
CA GLY A 7 -6.76 -45.83 3.63
C GLY A 7 -8.24 -45.51 3.46
N LYS A 8 -8.57 -44.36 2.85
CA LYS A 8 -9.72 -44.22 1.95
C LYS A 8 -9.46 -43.09 0.96
N SER A 9 -9.38 -43.48 -0.30
CA SER A 9 -9.33 -42.65 -1.48
C SER A 9 -10.58 -41.76 -1.59
N CYS A 10 -10.38 -40.47 -1.76
CA CYS A 10 -11.46 -39.53 -2.08
C CYS A 10 -11.55 -39.39 -3.61
N GLU A 11 -12.48 -40.08 -4.24
CA GLU A 11 -12.83 -39.81 -5.63
C GLU A 11 -14.00 -38.80 -5.68
N PRO A 12 -13.89 -37.69 -6.38
CA PRO A 12 -15.05 -36.88 -6.73
C PRO A 12 -15.65 -37.38 -8.05
N ARG A 13 -16.85 -38.02 -7.97
CA ARG A 13 -17.68 -38.22 -9.15
C ARG A 13 -18.36 -36.90 -9.53
N PHE A 14 -17.91 -36.28 -10.62
CA PHE A 14 -18.73 -35.37 -11.41
C PHE A 14 -18.56 -35.73 -12.90
N SER A 15 -19.66 -36.26 -13.47
CA SER A 15 -19.77 -36.50 -14.90
C SER A 15 -20.51 -35.34 -15.54
N ILE A 16 -19.82 -34.53 -16.37
CA ILE A 16 -20.41 -33.78 -17.49
C ILE A 16 -19.33 -33.67 -18.57
N GLY A 17 -19.76 -33.98 -19.80
CA GLY A 17 -18.96 -34.29 -20.95
C GLY A 17 -18.01 -33.24 -21.50
N HIS A 18 -17.04 -33.77 -22.25
CA HIS A 18 -16.19 -33.12 -23.25
C HIS A 18 -15.36 -31.90 -22.80
N VAL A 19 -14.30 -32.11 -22.04
CA VAL A 19 -12.94 -31.55 -22.26
C VAL A 19 -11.93 -32.55 -21.68
N ARG A 20 -11.61 -33.61 -22.42
CA ARG A 20 -10.38 -34.39 -22.19
C ARG A 20 -9.34 -33.82 -23.09
N GLU A 21 -8.33 -33.26 -22.45
CA GLU A 21 -6.89 -33.28 -22.80
C GLU A 21 -6.23 -32.01 -22.34
N ARG A 22 -5.52 -32.12 -21.26
CA ARG A 22 -4.32 -31.36 -20.86
C ARG A 22 -4.22 -31.06 -19.36
N PHE A 23 -4.32 -32.08 -18.51
CA PHE A 23 -3.83 -31.99 -17.13
C PHE A 23 -3.25 -33.34 -16.66
N LEU A 24 -2.27 -33.86 -17.39
CA LEU A 24 -1.28 -34.73 -16.80
C LEU A 24 0.02 -33.93 -16.77
N ARG A 25 0.16 -33.04 -15.80
CA ARG A 25 1.47 -32.55 -15.41
C ARG A 25 2.09 -33.60 -14.49
N ASP A 26 3.22 -34.07 -14.93
CA ASP A 26 4.14 -34.94 -14.25
C ASP A 26 4.35 -34.48 -12.80
N CYS A 27 4.01 -35.31 -11.83
CA CYS A 27 4.26 -35.09 -10.39
C CYS A 27 5.72 -35.28 -10.00
N SER A 28 6.65 -35.22 -10.94
CA SER A 28 8.09 -35.35 -10.71
C SER A 28 8.83 -34.01 -10.67
N GLU A 29 8.13 -32.88 -10.84
CA GLU A 29 8.78 -31.59 -10.66
C GLU A 29 8.93 -31.26 -9.17
N SER A 30 10.15 -31.19 -8.76
CA SER A 30 10.78 -30.81 -7.50
C SER A 30 9.95 -29.92 -6.58
N PRO A 31 10.10 -30.06 -5.24
CA PRO A 31 9.47 -29.19 -4.29
C PRO A 31 9.82 -27.74 -4.64
N LEU A 32 8.79 -26.90 -4.78
CA LEU A 32 8.95 -25.46 -4.83
C LEU A 32 9.85 -25.08 -3.65
N THR A 33 11.11 -24.82 -3.93
CA THR A 33 12.01 -24.21 -2.95
C THR A 33 11.48 -22.81 -2.69
N LEU A 34 10.60 -22.70 -1.68
CA LEU A 34 10.05 -21.47 -1.17
C LEU A 34 11.06 -20.80 -0.21
N ASP A 35 12.33 -20.85 -0.56
CA ASP A 35 13.42 -20.19 0.18
C ASP A 35 13.87 -18.91 -0.54
N LYS A 36 12.90 -18.13 -1.03
CA LYS A 36 13.18 -16.73 -1.28
C LYS A 36 12.96 -16.03 0.06
N GLU A 37 14.04 -15.82 0.80
CA GLU A 37 14.08 -14.93 1.94
C GLU A 37 13.36 -13.64 1.51
N ILE A 38 12.24 -13.31 2.18
CA ILE A 38 11.51 -12.08 1.89
C ILE A 38 12.38 -10.97 2.49
N ASP A 39 13.26 -10.43 1.66
CA ASP A 39 14.11 -9.30 2.04
C ASP A 39 13.22 -8.06 2.21
N MET A 40 12.94 -7.73 3.47
CA MET A 40 12.18 -6.55 3.85
C MET A 40 13.16 -5.39 4.07
N LYS A 41 13.07 -4.35 3.22
CA LYS A 41 13.90 -3.16 3.32
C LYS A 41 13.11 -1.99 3.91
N ILE A 42 13.64 -1.40 4.98
CA ILE A 42 13.11 -0.17 5.57
C ILE A 42 13.59 1.03 4.77
N ILE A 43 12.68 1.94 4.42
CA ILE A 43 12.98 3.22 3.78
C ILE A 43 12.93 4.31 4.84
N LEU A 44 13.99 5.12 4.87
CA LEU A 44 14.13 6.26 5.76
C LEU A 44 14.71 7.44 4.99
N THR A 45 14.14 8.62 5.16
CA THR A 45 14.65 9.86 4.58
C THR A 45 14.42 11.04 5.53
N ASP A 46 15.38 11.96 5.57
CA ASP A 46 15.29 13.23 6.31
C ASP A 46 14.52 14.32 5.55
N LYS A 47 14.21 14.06 4.26
CA LYS A 47 13.47 14.98 3.39
C LYS A 47 11.96 14.89 3.53
N ALA A 48 11.45 13.87 4.23
CA ALA A 48 10.05 13.72 4.62
C ALA A 48 9.92 13.83 6.14
N PRO A 49 8.70 14.06 6.67
CA PRO A 49 8.50 14.09 8.12
C PRO A 49 9.01 12.82 8.79
N ALA A 50 9.75 12.98 9.89
CA ALA A 50 10.18 11.83 10.68
C ALA A 50 8.97 11.10 11.28
N ALA A 51 9.11 9.79 11.46
CA ALA A 51 8.12 8.99 12.16
C ALA A 51 7.97 9.51 13.60
N ILE A 52 6.73 9.76 14.02
CA ILE A 52 6.38 10.26 15.35
C ILE A 52 6.01 9.13 16.33
N GLY A 53 6.25 7.88 15.93
CA GLY A 53 5.92 6.68 16.70
C GLY A 53 6.78 5.48 16.26
N PRO A 54 6.50 4.28 16.77
CA PRO A 54 7.27 3.05 16.48
C PRO A 54 6.90 2.44 15.11
N TYR A 55 7.14 3.18 14.01
CA TYR A 55 6.87 2.75 12.64
C TYR A 55 7.93 3.30 11.67
N SER A 56 8.03 2.68 10.49
CA SER A 56 8.89 3.12 9.40
C SER A 56 8.15 4.07 8.46
N GLN A 57 8.84 5.02 7.84
CA GLN A 57 8.23 5.87 6.82
C GLN A 57 7.72 5.07 5.62
N ALA A 58 8.44 4.04 5.20
CA ALA A 58 7.97 3.04 4.27
C ALA A 58 8.76 1.74 4.42
N VAL A 59 8.19 0.66 3.90
CA VAL A 59 8.78 -0.68 3.84
C VAL A 59 8.68 -1.19 2.41
N VAL A 60 9.76 -1.79 1.91
CA VAL A 60 9.79 -2.52 0.64
C VAL A 60 9.77 -4.00 0.93
N THR A 61 8.91 -4.75 0.25
CA THR A 61 8.91 -6.21 0.25
C THR A 61 8.55 -6.73 -1.14
N GLY A 62 9.37 -7.65 -1.65
CA GLY A 62 9.26 -8.08 -3.06
C GLY A 62 9.41 -6.89 -4.00
N ASN A 63 8.42 -6.64 -4.85
CA ASN A 63 8.38 -5.51 -5.81
C ASN A 63 7.47 -4.36 -5.35
N LEU A 64 7.06 -4.32 -4.08
CA LEU A 64 6.10 -3.33 -3.59
C LEU A 64 6.70 -2.48 -2.47
N VAL A 65 6.36 -1.20 -2.52
CA VAL A 65 6.58 -0.20 -1.48
C VAL A 65 5.28 0.04 -0.75
N TYR A 66 5.30 -0.08 0.58
CA TYR A 66 4.21 0.27 1.48
C TYR A 66 4.63 1.52 2.24
N ALA A 67 4.08 2.66 1.91
CA ALA A 67 4.35 3.92 2.61
C ALA A 67 3.31 4.15 3.70
N SER A 68 3.78 4.50 4.89
CA SER A 68 2.92 4.92 6.00
C SER A 68 2.18 6.21 5.67
N GLY A 69 1.05 6.44 6.33
CA GLY A 69 0.24 7.64 6.17
C GLY A 69 1.06 8.93 6.35
N GLN A 70 0.92 9.82 5.40
CA GLN A 70 1.57 11.12 5.41
C GLN A 70 0.55 12.20 5.72
N ILE A 71 0.70 12.80 6.90
CA ILE A 71 0.03 14.04 7.29
C ILE A 71 0.81 15.26 6.75
N PRO A 72 0.18 16.43 6.62
CA PRO A 72 0.76 17.62 5.99
C PRO A 72 1.79 18.35 6.88
N VAL A 73 2.73 17.64 7.48
CA VAL A 73 3.83 18.24 8.23
C VAL A 73 4.89 18.76 7.26
N ILE A 74 5.34 20.00 7.47
CA ILE A 74 6.48 20.58 6.76
C ILE A 74 7.76 20.00 7.39
N PRO A 75 8.59 19.22 6.65
CA PRO A 75 9.73 18.51 7.25
C PRO A 75 10.72 19.43 7.96
N SER A 76 11.02 20.58 7.37
CA SER A 76 11.97 21.54 7.93
C SER A 76 11.49 22.27 9.20
N LYS A 77 10.17 22.29 9.44
CA LYS A 77 9.57 22.99 10.60
C LYS A 77 9.05 22.01 11.66
N GLY A 78 8.73 20.78 11.31
CA GLY A 78 8.10 19.81 12.21
C GLY A 78 6.63 20.13 12.58
N THR A 79 6.03 21.17 11.98
CA THR A 79 4.65 21.61 12.17
C THR A 79 3.80 21.34 10.94
N LEU A 80 2.47 21.29 11.14
CA LEU A 80 1.54 21.20 10.00
C LEU A 80 1.68 22.44 9.11
N ALA A 81 1.38 22.26 7.82
CA ALA A 81 1.14 23.36 6.91
C ALA A 81 -0.10 24.13 7.34
N GLU A 82 0.04 25.45 7.55
CA GLU A 82 -1.06 26.34 7.92
C GLU A 82 -1.93 26.60 6.70
N GLY A 83 -3.25 26.50 6.85
CA GLY A 83 -4.21 26.76 5.78
C GLY A 83 -5.35 25.73 5.74
N ASP A 84 -6.09 25.77 4.65
CA ASP A 84 -7.23 24.90 4.38
C ASP A 84 -6.80 23.52 3.88
N ILE A 85 -7.80 22.69 3.55
CA ILE A 85 -7.57 21.34 3.02
C ILE A 85 -6.70 21.35 1.74
N THR A 86 -6.80 22.39 0.92
CA THR A 86 -6.01 22.51 -0.32
C THR A 86 -4.54 22.62 -0.02
N VAL A 87 -4.16 23.48 0.93
CA VAL A 87 -2.76 23.66 1.36
C VAL A 87 -2.23 22.40 2.04
N GLN A 88 -3.06 21.79 2.89
CA GLN A 88 -2.66 20.60 3.61
C GLN A 88 -2.54 19.37 2.69
N ALA A 89 -3.48 19.17 1.77
CA ALA A 89 -3.40 18.10 0.79
C ALA A 89 -2.14 18.23 -0.11
N GLU A 90 -1.81 19.46 -0.53
CA GLU A 90 -0.60 19.74 -1.31
C GLU A 90 0.67 19.31 -0.55
N GLN A 91 0.75 19.63 0.76
CA GLN A 91 1.90 19.24 1.57
C GLN A 91 1.95 17.73 1.81
N ALA A 92 0.81 17.07 2.06
CA ALA A 92 0.74 15.63 2.23
C ALA A 92 1.21 14.90 0.96
N CYS A 93 0.76 15.34 -0.22
CA CYS A 93 1.23 14.80 -1.50
C CYS A 93 2.75 14.99 -1.69
N LYS A 94 3.30 16.15 -1.36
CA LYS A 94 4.77 16.38 -1.41
C LYS A 94 5.53 15.40 -0.52
N ASN A 95 5.03 15.15 0.68
CA ASN A 95 5.63 14.19 1.61
C ASN A 95 5.60 12.76 1.03
N VAL A 96 4.45 12.33 0.47
CA VAL A 96 4.32 11.05 -0.24
C VAL A 96 5.34 10.95 -1.37
N GLY A 97 5.43 11.96 -2.25
CA GLY A 97 6.39 11.98 -3.36
C GLY A 97 7.84 11.85 -2.91
N THR A 98 8.18 12.47 -1.78
CA THR A 98 9.53 12.39 -1.21
C THR A 98 9.86 10.96 -0.73
N ILE A 99 8.90 10.27 -0.13
CA ILE A 99 9.07 8.88 0.32
C ILE A 99 9.16 7.94 -0.87
N LEU A 100 8.30 8.12 -1.88
CA LEU A 100 8.36 7.33 -3.13
C LEU A 100 9.74 7.48 -3.80
N ALA A 101 10.25 8.69 -3.93
CA ALA A 101 11.57 8.94 -4.49
C ALA A 101 12.69 8.28 -3.67
N ALA A 102 12.61 8.31 -2.34
CA ALA A 102 13.57 7.64 -1.46
C ALA A 102 13.52 6.11 -1.60
N ALA A 103 12.36 5.56 -1.94
CA ALA A 103 12.18 4.13 -2.22
C ALA A 103 12.62 3.74 -3.64
N GLY A 104 12.91 4.70 -4.53
CA GLY A 104 13.29 4.45 -5.92
C GLY A 104 12.10 4.26 -6.85
N THR A 105 10.97 4.87 -6.56
CA THR A 105 9.74 4.82 -7.36
C THR A 105 9.10 6.22 -7.48
N SER A 106 7.89 6.31 -8.04
CA SER A 106 7.23 7.59 -8.32
C SER A 106 5.70 7.47 -8.27
N PHE A 107 5.00 8.58 -8.43
CA PHE A 107 3.53 8.61 -8.43
C PHE A 107 2.91 7.77 -9.55
N GLU A 108 3.56 7.64 -10.70
CA GLU A 108 3.11 6.85 -11.84
C GLU A 108 3.04 5.35 -11.53
N LYS A 109 3.80 4.92 -10.53
CA LYS A 109 3.87 3.53 -10.07
C LYS A 109 2.96 3.22 -8.88
N VAL A 110 2.23 4.22 -8.38
CA VAL A 110 1.27 4.00 -7.29
C VAL A 110 0.11 3.18 -7.82
N VAL A 111 -0.17 2.07 -7.14
CA VAL A 111 -1.25 1.13 -7.47
C VAL A 111 -2.46 1.28 -6.55
N LYS A 112 -2.24 1.73 -5.33
CA LYS A 112 -3.29 1.92 -4.32
C LYS A 112 -3.00 3.12 -3.45
N THR A 113 -4.06 3.86 -3.10
CA THR A 113 -4.03 4.88 -2.05
C THR A 113 -5.19 4.69 -1.08
N THR A 114 -4.96 5.02 0.20
CA THR A 114 -6.02 5.28 1.17
C THR A 114 -5.86 6.71 1.64
N CYS A 115 -6.95 7.48 1.54
CA CYS A 115 -6.99 8.87 1.93
C CYS A 115 -7.98 9.02 3.08
N PHE A 116 -7.54 9.68 4.14
CA PHE A 116 -8.34 10.03 5.30
C PHE A 116 -8.51 11.54 5.32
N ILE A 117 -9.73 12.03 5.52
CA ILE A 117 -10.04 13.45 5.62
C ILE A 117 -10.81 13.73 6.91
N ALA A 118 -10.62 14.90 7.48
CA ALA A 118 -11.27 15.29 8.74
C ALA A 118 -12.73 15.72 8.54
N ASP A 119 -13.10 16.15 7.34
CA ASP A 119 -14.47 16.58 6.97
C ASP A 119 -14.76 16.13 5.53
N ILE A 120 -15.84 15.38 5.31
CA ILE A 120 -16.25 14.91 3.98
C ILE A 120 -16.65 16.06 3.06
N ASN A 121 -17.04 17.20 3.57
CA ASN A 121 -17.35 18.38 2.77
C ASN A 121 -16.12 18.94 2.04
N ASP A 122 -14.92 18.62 2.51
CA ASP A 122 -13.64 18.97 1.86
C ASP A 122 -13.28 18.06 0.68
N PHE A 123 -14.06 17.01 0.43
CA PHE A 123 -13.74 15.98 -0.57
C PHE A 123 -13.46 16.56 -1.97
N ALA A 124 -14.24 17.53 -2.42
CA ALA A 124 -14.04 18.13 -3.75
C ALA A 124 -12.72 18.92 -3.83
N ALA A 125 -12.42 19.72 -2.80
CA ALA A 125 -11.19 20.51 -2.72
C ALA A 125 -9.95 19.62 -2.59
N PHE A 126 -10.03 18.56 -1.77
CA PHE A 126 -9.00 17.53 -1.67
C PHE A 126 -8.75 16.86 -3.02
N ASN A 127 -9.79 16.46 -3.74
CA ASN A 127 -9.66 15.81 -5.06
C ASN A 127 -8.99 16.71 -6.10
N ALA A 128 -9.27 18.02 -6.11
CA ALA A 128 -8.65 18.97 -7.03
C ALA A 128 -7.12 19.07 -6.83
N VAL A 129 -6.62 18.79 -5.63
CA VAL A 129 -5.17 18.66 -5.38
C VAL A 129 -4.67 17.27 -5.73
N TYR A 130 -5.35 16.22 -5.26
CA TYR A 130 -4.97 14.83 -5.44
C TYR A 130 -4.74 14.48 -6.91
N GLU A 131 -5.62 14.90 -7.83
CA GLU A 131 -5.53 14.58 -9.26
C GLU A 131 -4.27 15.12 -9.96
N LYS A 132 -3.65 16.18 -9.41
CA LYS A 132 -2.40 16.75 -9.94
C LYS A 132 -1.20 15.83 -9.71
N TYR A 133 -1.23 15.02 -8.66
CA TYR A 133 -0.16 14.12 -8.26
C TYR A 133 -0.40 12.68 -8.75
N PHE A 134 -1.60 12.16 -8.57
CA PHE A 134 -1.95 10.77 -8.88
C PHE A 134 -2.55 10.64 -10.29
N VAL A 135 -1.78 11.05 -11.29
CA VAL A 135 -2.20 11.06 -12.71
C VAL A 135 -2.48 9.65 -13.27
N SER A 136 -1.84 8.62 -12.67
CA SER A 136 -2.07 7.21 -13.02
C SER A 136 -3.44 6.68 -12.58
N LYS A 137 -4.20 7.45 -11.76
CA LYS A 137 -5.51 7.08 -11.22
C LYS A 137 -5.51 5.73 -10.52
N PRO A 138 -4.70 5.56 -9.44
CA PRO A 138 -4.61 4.31 -8.69
C PRO A 138 -5.95 3.94 -8.07
N ALA A 139 -6.11 2.66 -7.69
CA ALA A 139 -7.24 2.25 -6.87
C ALA A 139 -7.24 3.04 -5.56
N ARG A 140 -8.38 3.59 -5.14
CA ARG A 140 -8.45 4.47 -3.98
C ARG A 140 -9.64 4.17 -3.06
N SER A 141 -9.42 4.33 -1.75
CA SER A 141 -10.46 4.60 -0.76
C SER A 141 -10.25 6.00 -0.20
N CYS A 142 -11.33 6.75 0.03
CA CYS A 142 -11.27 8.05 0.69
C CYS A 142 -12.44 8.13 1.65
N VAL A 143 -12.15 8.36 2.94
CA VAL A 143 -13.13 8.33 4.02
C VAL A 143 -12.90 9.48 4.99
N GLU A 144 -13.99 9.96 5.59
CA GLU A 144 -13.92 10.82 6.77
C GLU A 144 -13.56 9.98 8.00
N VAL A 145 -12.75 10.54 8.88
CA VAL A 145 -12.37 9.94 10.16
C VAL A 145 -12.61 10.90 11.31
N SER A 146 -12.84 10.35 12.50
CA SER A 146 -13.15 11.15 13.70
C SER A 146 -12.01 12.06 14.15
N ALA A 147 -10.75 11.71 13.87
CA ALA A 147 -9.57 12.52 14.18
C ALA A 147 -8.36 12.03 13.38
N LEU A 148 -7.44 12.96 13.10
CA LEU A 148 -6.13 12.69 12.52
C LEU A 148 -5.02 13.18 13.46
N PRO A 149 -3.82 12.60 13.41
CA PRO A 149 -2.70 13.03 14.22
C PRO A 149 -2.44 14.55 14.06
N LYS A 150 -2.14 15.22 15.17
CA LYS A 150 -1.90 16.69 15.23
C LYS A 150 -3.09 17.53 14.75
N ASN A 151 -4.30 16.99 14.64
CA ASN A 151 -5.48 17.64 14.06
C ASN A 151 -5.25 18.03 12.57
N ALA A 152 -4.56 17.20 11.82
CA ALA A 152 -4.42 17.37 10.38
C ALA A 152 -5.79 17.27 9.68
N LEU A 153 -5.95 17.96 8.55
CA LEU A 153 -7.18 17.90 7.76
C LEU A 153 -7.20 16.70 6.81
N CYS A 154 -6.02 16.13 6.49
CA CYS A 154 -5.93 14.93 5.67
C CYS A 154 -4.70 14.09 5.99
N GLU A 155 -4.74 12.82 5.57
CA GLU A 155 -3.64 11.88 5.58
C GLU A 155 -3.72 11.00 4.33
N ILE A 156 -2.58 10.65 3.75
CA ILE A 156 -2.51 9.81 2.53
C ILE A 156 -1.48 8.71 2.75
N GLU A 157 -1.89 7.45 2.63
CA GLU A 157 -1.00 6.29 2.50
C GLU A 157 -1.02 5.73 1.08
N VAL A 158 0.06 5.10 0.67
CA VAL A 158 0.17 4.56 -0.69
C VAL A 158 0.87 3.21 -0.73
N ILE A 159 0.49 2.40 -1.73
CA ILE A 159 1.24 1.23 -2.17
C ILE A 159 1.68 1.50 -3.61
N ALA A 160 2.97 1.28 -3.90
CA ALA A 160 3.53 1.51 -5.23
C ALA A 160 4.42 0.33 -5.65
N GLU A 161 4.56 0.12 -6.96
CA GLU A 161 5.55 -0.79 -7.51
C GLU A 161 6.94 -0.11 -7.52
N LEU A 162 7.99 -0.90 -7.33
CA LEU A 162 9.36 -0.48 -7.63
C LEU A 162 9.56 -0.34 -9.15
N SER A 163 10.45 0.53 -9.55
CA SER A 163 10.82 0.75 -10.96
C SER A 163 11.72 -0.34 -11.50
#